data_8d2c99b277206b1c0a163a2a4a1fb5cf
#
_entry.id   8d2c99b277206b1c0a163a2a4a1fb5cf
#
_cell.length_a   1.000
_cell.length_b   1.000
_cell.length_c   1.000
_cell.angle_alpha   90.00
_cell.angle_beta   90.00
_cell.angle_gamma   90.00
#
_symmetry.space_group_name_H-M   'P 1'
#
loop_
_entity.id
_entity.type
_entity.pdbx_description
1 polymer ?
#
loop_
_entity_poly.entity_id
_entity_poly.type
_entity_poly.pdbx_seq_one_letter_code
_entity_poly.pdbx_strand_id
1 'polypeptide(L)'
;HPDFIKKGVEIAPLTASVKGPAAKGMPILGNKEKTYQGLPPFLADSLPDRWGNMVFDQWAAQNHIPKRKLTPVDKLSFIGKRGMGAFEFIPATPGLESSSTLQIESLYQLARRIFEEREEISVQDDEALQLQSIYEIGTSAGGQHPKAIIAINETTHDIRSGQVPLPEGYTYY
;
A
#
# COMPACT_ATOMS: atom_id res chain seq x y z
N HIS A 1 12.46 -1.56 15.74
CA HIS A 1 13.83 -1.07 15.61
C HIS A 1 14.37 -0.72 17.01
N PRO A 2 15.64 -1.00 17.34
CA PRO A 2 16.23 -0.71 18.66
C PRO A 2 16.04 0.73 19.14
N ASP A 3 16.01 1.69 18.23
CA ASP A 3 15.84 3.10 18.58
C ASP A 3 14.45 3.42 19.13
N PHE A 4 13.39 2.71 18.69
CA PHE A 4 12.06 2.84 19.28
C PHE A 4 12.06 2.41 20.74
N ILE A 5 12.72 1.28 21.04
CA ILE A 5 12.84 0.77 22.40
C ILE A 5 13.59 1.77 23.27
N LYS A 6 14.73 2.30 22.79
CA LYS A 6 15.53 3.30 23.51
C LYS A 6 14.78 4.59 23.79
N LYS A 7 13.98 5.06 22.82
CA LYS A 7 13.19 6.30 22.95
C LYS A 7 11.90 6.09 23.73
N GLY A 8 11.52 4.86 24.05
CA GLY A 8 10.26 4.53 24.76
C GLY A 8 9.01 4.84 23.93
N VAL A 9 9.14 4.90 22.59
CA VAL A 9 8.00 5.16 21.71
C VAL A 9 7.15 3.90 21.60
N GLU A 10 5.88 4.03 21.96
CA GLU A 10 4.90 2.93 21.91
C GLU A 10 4.05 3.06 20.65
N ILE A 11 4.09 2.05 19.79
CA ILE A 11 3.25 1.97 18.58
C ILE A 11 1.97 1.19 18.87
N ALA A 12 2.09 0.10 19.64
CA ALA A 12 0.98 -0.76 20.01
C ALA A 12 1.05 -1.12 21.50
N PRO A 13 0.80 -0.14 22.41
CA PRO A 13 1.05 -0.30 23.86
C PRO A 13 0.25 -1.44 24.49
N LEU A 14 -0.94 -1.75 23.96
CA LEU A 14 -1.79 -2.81 24.49
C LEU A 14 -1.41 -4.20 24.03
N THR A 15 -0.87 -4.34 22.84
CA THR A 15 -0.65 -5.65 22.19
C THR A 15 0.84 -5.98 21.97
N ALA A 16 1.68 -4.97 21.87
CA ALA A 16 3.11 -5.13 21.63
C ALA A 16 3.92 -4.01 22.30
N SER A 17 3.74 -3.84 23.62
CA SER A 17 4.46 -2.83 24.38
C SER A 17 5.97 -3.04 24.32
N VAL A 18 6.73 -1.96 24.17
CA VAL A 18 8.22 -1.98 24.23
C VAL A 18 8.76 -2.41 25.61
N LYS A 19 7.92 -2.44 26.65
CA LYS A 19 8.26 -2.96 27.98
C LYS A 19 7.70 -4.37 28.23
N GLY A 20 6.92 -4.88 27.26
CA GLY A 20 6.24 -6.17 27.36
C GLY A 20 7.11 -7.36 26.92
N PRO A 21 6.50 -8.56 26.87
CA PRO A 21 7.16 -9.79 26.46
C PRO A 21 7.77 -9.71 25.05
N ALA A 22 7.13 -8.98 24.11
CA ALA A 22 7.61 -8.80 22.76
C ALA A 22 8.98 -8.10 22.70
N ALA A 23 9.24 -7.13 23.58
CA ALA A 23 10.55 -6.48 23.72
C ALA A 23 11.66 -7.44 24.22
N LYS A 24 11.29 -8.57 24.81
CA LYS A 24 12.18 -9.64 25.27
C LYS A 24 12.34 -10.76 24.23
N GLY A 25 11.89 -10.54 23.00
CA GLY A 25 12.01 -11.50 21.91
C GLY A 25 10.91 -12.56 21.85
N MET A 26 9.85 -12.44 22.65
CA MET A 26 8.71 -13.35 22.53
C MET A 26 7.89 -13.02 21.27
N PRO A 27 7.38 -14.04 20.55
CA PRO A 27 6.54 -13.81 19.38
C PRO A 27 5.27 -13.04 19.71
N ILE A 28 4.92 -12.08 18.87
CA ILE A 28 3.62 -11.43 18.90
C ILE A 28 2.65 -12.30 18.10
N LEU A 29 1.65 -12.83 18.77
CA LEU A 29 0.67 -13.71 18.13
C LEU A 29 -0.33 -12.92 17.30
N GLY A 30 -0.70 -13.50 16.17
CA GLY A 30 -1.79 -12.97 15.33
C GLY A 30 -3.16 -13.16 15.98
N ASN A 31 -4.10 -12.33 15.60
CA ASN A 31 -5.48 -12.43 16.03
C ASN A 31 -6.27 -13.32 15.05
N LYS A 32 -7.04 -14.28 15.57
CA LYS A 32 -7.81 -15.26 14.78
C LYS A 32 -9.12 -14.70 14.22
N GLU A 33 -9.56 -13.52 14.68
CA GLU A 33 -10.75 -12.88 14.13
C GLU A 33 -10.54 -12.54 12.65
N LYS A 34 -11.59 -12.73 11.85
CA LYS A 34 -11.55 -12.57 10.38
C LYS A 34 -11.05 -11.19 9.96
N THR A 35 -11.37 -10.16 10.70
CA THR A 35 -10.95 -8.78 10.43
C THR A 35 -9.44 -8.62 10.42
N TYR A 36 -8.72 -9.35 11.28
CA TYR A 36 -7.27 -9.26 11.39
C TYR A 36 -6.51 -10.22 10.46
N GLN A 37 -7.22 -11.10 9.78
CA GLN A 37 -6.64 -12.05 8.81
C GLN A 37 -5.45 -12.87 9.36
N GLY A 38 -5.43 -13.13 10.67
CA GLY A 38 -4.33 -13.85 11.34
C GLY A 38 -3.12 -12.99 11.69
N LEU A 39 -3.17 -11.69 11.43
CA LEU A 39 -2.11 -10.74 11.82
C LEU A 39 -2.35 -10.16 13.22
N PRO A 40 -1.29 -9.68 13.90
CA PRO A 40 -1.46 -8.79 15.03
C PRO A 40 -2.26 -7.52 14.62
N PRO A 41 -3.14 -6.99 15.50
CA PRO A 41 -4.03 -5.87 15.15
C PRO A 41 -3.31 -4.65 14.54
N PHE A 42 -2.17 -4.27 15.09
CA PHE A 42 -1.39 -3.12 14.59
C PHE A 42 -0.76 -3.34 13.21
N LEU A 43 -0.54 -4.59 12.77
CA LEU A 43 -0.14 -4.91 11.41
C LEU A 43 -1.34 -5.03 10.48
N ALA A 44 -2.44 -5.57 10.98
CA ALA A 44 -3.68 -5.70 10.22
C ALA A 44 -4.28 -4.34 9.84
N ASP A 45 -4.06 -3.30 10.65
CA ASP A 45 -4.46 -1.92 10.36
C ASP A 45 -3.77 -1.34 9.12
N SER A 46 -2.62 -1.90 8.74
CA SER A 46 -1.90 -1.52 7.52
C SER A 46 -2.38 -2.26 6.26
N LEU A 47 -3.28 -3.25 6.41
CA LEU A 47 -3.79 -3.97 5.23
C LEU A 47 -4.58 -3.04 4.30
N PRO A 48 -4.56 -3.32 2.99
CA PRO A 48 -5.32 -2.55 2.03
C PRO A 48 -6.82 -2.54 2.39
N ASP A 49 -7.45 -1.39 2.21
CA ASP A 49 -8.90 -1.26 2.26
C ASP A 49 -9.57 -1.92 1.03
N ARG A 50 -10.83 -1.60 0.79
CA ARG A 50 -11.56 -2.20 -0.33
C ARG A 50 -10.93 -1.86 -1.68
N TRP A 51 -10.60 -0.60 -1.92
CA TRP A 51 -9.95 -0.16 -3.16
C TRP A 51 -8.55 -0.78 -3.29
N GLY A 52 -7.73 -0.67 -2.27
CA GLY A 52 -6.38 -1.24 -2.27
C GLY A 52 -6.36 -2.76 -2.47
N ASN A 53 -7.38 -3.49 -1.99
CA ASN A 53 -7.52 -4.92 -2.28
C ASN A 53 -7.85 -5.19 -3.76
N MET A 54 -8.68 -4.36 -4.40
CA MET A 54 -8.97 -4.49 -5.84
C MET A 54 -7.71 -4.25 -6.68
N VAL A 55 -6.94 -3.24 -6.34
CA VAL A 55 -5.64 -2.95 -6.97
C VAL A 55 -4.65 -4.10 -6.78
N PHE A 56 -4.56 -4.65 -5.57
CA PHE A 56 -3.71 -5.80 -5.28
C PHE A 56 -4.14 -7.06 -6.05
N ASP A 57 -5.44 -7.33 -6.13
CA ASP A 57 -5.97 -8.47 -6.88
C ASP A 57 -5.66 -8.34 -8.38
N GLN A 58 -5.82 -7.14 -8.94
CA GLN A 58 -5.46 -6.86 -10.34
C GLN A 58 -3.96 -7.05 -10.59
N TRP A 59 -3.11 -6.53 -9.69
CA TRP A 59 -1.67 -6.74 -9.77
C TRP A 59 -1.31 -8.23 -9.73
N ALA A 60 -1.93 -9.00 -8.84
CA ALA A 60 -1.67 -10.42 -8.72
C ALA A 60 -2.09 -11.19 -9.98
N ALA A 61 -3.22 -10.83 -10.58
CA ALA A 61 -3.69 -11.41 -11.83
C ALA A 61 -2.72 -11.16 -12.98
N GLN A 62 -2.25 -9.93 -13.16
CA GLN A 62 -1.26 -9.56 -14.19
C GLN A 62 0.08 -10.30 -14.00
N ASN A 63 0.45 -10.60 -12.76
CA ASN A 63 1.65 -11.36 -12.44
C ASN A 63 1.39 -12.88 -12.38
N HIS A 64 0.24 -13.35 -12.83
CA HIS A 64 -0.17 -14.77 -12.86
C HIS A 64 -0.09 -15.45 -11.48
N ILE A 65 -0.32 -14.71 -10.39
CA ILE A 65 -0.31 -15.24 -9.03
C ILE A 65 -1.72 -15.69 -8.64
N PRO A 66 -1.96 -16.99 -8.44
CA PRO A 66 -3.29 -17.48 -8.08
C PRO A 66 -3.77 -16.93 -6.73
N LYS A 67 -5.00 -16.41 -6.64
CA LYS A 67 -5.57 -15.86 -5.40
C LYS A 67 -5.43 -16.78 -4.18
N ARG A 68 -5.55 -18.12 -4.39
CA ARG A 68 -5.39 -19.13 -3.31
C ARG A 68 -4.00 -19.17 -2.67
N LYS A 69 -3.00 -18.60 -3.31
CA LYS A 69 -1.61 -18.51 -2.80
C LYS A 69 -1.33 -17.21 -2.08
N LEU A 70 -2.22 -16.23 -2.20
CA LEU A 70 -2.05 -14.91 -1.62
C LEU A 70 -2.36 -14.93 -0.13
N THR A 71 -1.47 -14.34 0.64
CA THR A 71 -1.56 -14.22 2.09
C THR A 71 -1.65 -12.75 2.50
N PRO A 72 -2.07 -12.44 3.74
CA PRO A 72 -1.98 -11.08 4.26
C PRO A 72 -0.55 -10.49 4.25
N VAL A 73 0.46 -11.36 4.37
CA VAL A 73 1.87 -10.93 4.31
C VAL A 73 2.24 -10.46 2.90
N ASP A 74 1.71 -11.10 1.86
CA ASP A 74 1.93 -10.66 0.48
C ASP A 74 1.33 -9.27 0.24
N LYS A 75 0.17 -8.97 0.85
CA LYS A 75 -0.43 -7.63 0.80
C LYS A 75 0.45 -6.60 1.50
N LEU A 76 1.03 -6.92 2.66
CA LEU A 76 1.97 -6.03 3.34
C LEU A 76 3.24 -5.80 2.50
N SER A 77 3.78 -6.84 1.85
CA SER A 77 4.91 -6.70 0.92
C SER A 77 4.56 -5.85 -0.30
N PHE A 78 3.32 -5.97 -0.82
CA PHE A 78 2.81 -5.12 -1.90
C PHE A 78 2.73 -3.65 -1.48
N ILE A 79 2.30 -3.37 -0.25
CA ILE A 79 2.32 -2.01 0.31
C ILE A 79 3.76 -1.49 0.43
N GLY A 80 4.67 -2.31 0.95
CA GLY A 80 6.08 -1.97 1.10
C GLY A 80 6.28 -0.69 1.91
N LYS A 81 6.93 0.31 1.31
CA LYS A 81 7.17 1.64 1.91
C LYS A 81 6.08 2.67 1.58
N ARG A 82 5.09 2.31 0.78
CA ARG A 82 4.05 3.22 0.26
C ARG A 82 2.82 3.30 1.18
N GLY A 83 2.87 2.67 2.35
CA GLY A 83 1.79 2.71 3.33
C GLY A 83 1.60 4.09 3.97
N MET A 84 0.35 4.43 4.26
CA MET A 84 -0.03 5.68 4.93
C MET A 84 0.32 5.73 6.42
N GLY A 85 0.79 4.63 6.98
CA GLY A 85 1.06 4.51 8.42
C GLY A 85 2.53 4.68 8.77
N ALA A 86 2.83 4.33 10.02
CA ALA A 86 4.20 4.38 10.56
C ALA A 86 5.05 3.14 10.22
N PHE A 87 4.49 2.19 9.46
CA PHE A 87 5.16 0.95 9.13
C PHE A 87 5.63 0.93 7.67
N GLU A 88 6.85 0.46 7.49
CA GLU A 88 7.39 0.01 6.22
C GLU A 88 7.59 -1.50 6.26
N PHE A 89 7.27 -2.18 5.16
CA PHE A 89 7.36 -3.64 5.06
C PHE A 89 8.50 -4.06 4.14
N ILE A 90 9.39 -4.91 4.67
CA ILE A 90 10.55 -5.43 3.95
C ILE A 90 10.56 -6.96 4.06
N PRO A 91 10.73 -7.69 2.94
CA PRO A 91 10.94 -7.18 1.59
C PRO A 91 9.67 -6.59 0.98
N ALA A 92 9.83 -5.48 0.23
CA ALA A 92 8.76 -4.93 -0.59
C ALA A 92 8.68 -5.65 -1.94
N THR A 93 7.49 -5.61 -2.56
CA THR A 93 7.31 -6.08 -3.94
C THR A 93 8.15 -5.22 -4.89
N PRO A 94 9.05 -5.81 -5.69
CA PRO A 94 9.89 -5.04 -6.60
C PRO A 94 9.11 -4.27 -7.66
N GLY A 95 9.64 -3.14 -8.11
CA GLY A 95 9.10 -2.36 -9.23
C GLY A 95 7.91 -1.46 -8.91
N LEU A 96 7.52 -1.33 -7.64
CA LEU A 96 6.40 -0.49 -7.23
C LEU A 96 6.82 0.82 -6.55
N GLU A 97 8.10 1.07 -6.40
CA GLU A 97 8.65 2.25 -5.70
C GLU A 97 9.09 3.36 -6.67
N SER A 98 8.65 3.31 -7.92
CA SER A 98 9.00 4.33 -8.91
C SER A 98 8.12 5.58 -8.78
N SER A 99 8.63 6.70 -9.23
CA SER A 99 7.96 7.99 -9.24
C SER A 99 7.89 8.50 -10.68
N SER A 100 7.05 7.86 -11.48
CA SER A 100 6.77 8.32 -12.84
C SER A 100 5.80 9.52 -12.85
N THR A 101 5.86 10.31 -13.92
CA THR A 101 4.86 11.36 -14.18
C THR A 101 3.49 10.72 -14.42
N LEU A 102 2.47 11.20 -13.73
CA LEU A 102 1.13 10.67 -13.78
C LEU A 102 0.28 11.38 -14.84
N GLN A 103 -0.41 10.59 -15.65
CA GLN A 103 -1.44 11.06 -16.59
C GLN A 103 -2.81 10.91 -15.91
N ILE A 104 -3.26 11.95 -15.21
CA ILE A 104 -4.41 11.89 -14.29
C ILE A 104 -5.68 11.43 -14.99
N GLU A 105 -5.98 11.93 -16.19
CA GLU A 105 -7.22 11.56 -16.91
C GLU A 105 -7.24 10.08 -17.27
N SER A 106 -6.18 9.56 -17.88
CA SER A 106 -6.08 8.14 -18.24
C SER A 106 -6.10 7.24 -17.01
N LEU A 107 -5.44 7.68 -15.94
CA LEU A 107 -5.38 6.97 -14.67
C LEU A 107 -6.76 6.92 -14.00
N TYR A 108 -7.52 8.02 -14.04
CA TYR A 108 -8.88 8.08 -13.52
C TYR A 108 -9.81 7.12 -14.28
N GLN A 109 -9.76 7.10 -15.61
CA GLN A 109 -10.58 6.21 -16.43
C GLN A 109 -10.30 4.73 -16.13
N LEU A 110 -9.04 4.35 -16.02
CA LEU A 110 -8.67 2.98 -15.69
C LEU A 110 -9.04 2.60 -14.25
N ALA A 111 -8.81 3.49 -13.29
CA ALA A 111 -9.22 3.29 -11.90
C ALA A 111 -10.73 3.10 -11.77
N ARG A 112 -11.50 3.87 -12.53
CA ARG A 112 -12.95 3.74 -12.60
C ARG A 112 -13.38 2.38 -13.14
N ARG A 113 -12.77 1.89 -14.22
CA ARG A 113 -13.03 0.55 -14.76
C ARG A 113 -12.77 -0.54 -13.73
N ILE A 114 -11.61 -0.54 -13.09
CA ILE A 114 -11.27 -1.51 -12.03
C ILE A 114 -12.31 -1.47 -10.90
N PHE A 115 -12.80 -0.29 -10.54
CA PHE A 115 -13.79 -0.13 -9.48
C PHE A 115 -15.18 -0.60 -9.88
N GLU A 116 -15.63 -0.32 -11.11
CA GLU A 116 -16.97 -0.65 -11.60
C GLU A 116 -17.11 -2.14 -11.94
N GLU A 117 -16.12 -2.72 -12.62
CA GLU A 117 -16.17 -4.11 -13.07
C GLU A 117 -15.98 -5.11 -11.93
N ARG A 118 -15.25 -4.72 -10.87
CA ARG A 118 -14.98 -5.54 -9.66
C ARG A 118 -14.35 -6.90 -9.93
N GLU A 119 -13.97 -7.17 -11.14
CA GLU A 119 -13.32 -8.39 -11.64
C GLU A 119 -11.96 -8.04 -12.22
N GLU A 120 -11.19 -9.07 -12.55
CA GLU A 120 -9.91 -8.90 -13.23
C GLU A 120 -10.17 -8.37 -14.64
N ILE A 121 -9.81 -7.13 -14.88
CA ILE A 121 -9.95 -6.53 -16.21
C ILE A 121 -8.82 -6.96 -17.12
N SER A 122 -9.13 -7.20 -18.38
CA SER A 122 -8.12 -7.29 -19.42
C SER A 122 -7.60 -5.89 -19.74
N VAL A 123 -6.31 -5.68 -19.53
CA VAL A 123 -5.64 -4.41 -19.79
C VAL A 123 -4.95 -4.50 -21.15
N GLN A 124 -5.17 -3.52 -21.99
CA GLN A 124 -4.50 -3.42 -23.31
C GLN A 124 -3.07 -2.94 -23.13
N ASP A 125 -2.21 -3.20 -24.12
CA ASP A 125 -0.79 -2.86 -24.03
C ASP A 125 -0.54 -1.35 -23.84
N ASP A 126 -1.40 -0.50 -24.40
CA ASP A 126 -1.35 0.96 -24.25
C ASP A 126 -1.78 1.46 -22.86
N GLU A 127 -2.47 0.62 -22.08
CA GLU A 127 -2.88 0.91 -20.71
C GLU A 127 -1.85 0.42 -19.66
N ALA A 128 -0.82 -0.29 -20.06
CA ALA A 128 0.14 -0.93 -19.14
C ALA A 128 0.86 0.10 -18.23
N LEU A 129 1.20 1.26 -18.77
CA LEU A 129 1.82 2.35 -18.01
C LEU A 129 0.88 2.95 -16.97
N GLN A 130 -0.40 3.13 -17.32
CA GLN A 130 -1.42 3.63 -16.41
C GLN A 130 -1.71 2.63 -15.29
N LEU A 131 -1.73 1.34 -15.63
CA LEU A 131 -1.91 0.27 -14.65
C LEU A 131 -0.73 0.22 -13.67
N GLN A 132 0.49 0.33 -14.16
CA GLN A 132 1.68 0.44 -13.31
C GLN A 132 1.58 1.66 -12.39
N SER A 133 1.15 2.81 -12.89
CA SER A 133 0.92 4.01 -12.08
C SER A 133 -0.14 3.80 -11.01
N ILE A 134 -1.22 3.05 -11.30
CA ILE A 134 -2.22 2.67 -10.29
C ILE A 134 -1.60 1.82 -9.20
N TYR A 135 -0.73 0.87 -9.54
CA TYR A 135 -0.04 0.06 -8.54
C TYR A 135 0.90 0.90 -7.66
N GLU A 136 1.60 1.85 -8.24
CA GLU A 136 2.51 2.76 -7.54
C GLU A 136 1.78 3.69 -6.56
N ILE A 137 0.58 4.15 -6.94
CA ILE A 137 -0.26 5.03 -6.12
C ILE A 137 -1.20 4.25 -5.18
N GLY A 138 -1.55 3.04 -5.57
CA GLY A 138 -2.74 2.30 -5.20
C GLY A 138 -2.84 1.77 -3.78
N THR A 139 -1.96 2.15 -2.87
CA THR A 139 -2.15 1.83 -1.46
C THR A 139 -2.94 2.95 -0.79
N SER A 140 -4.12 2.64 -0.40
CA SER A 140 -5.23 3.48 -0.01
C SER A 140 -4.94 4.59 1.01
N ALA A 141 -5.53 5.73 0.74
CA ALA A 141 -5.81 6.76 1.75
C ALA A 141 -7.08 6.45 2.58
N GLY A 142 -7.48 5.18 2.64
CA GLY A 142 -8.66 4.67 3.33
C GLY A 142 -9.99 4.91 2.60
N GLY A 143 -10.89 3.93 2.66
CA GLY A 143 -12.25 4.03 2.15
C GLY A 143 -12.60 3.08 0.99
N GLN A 144 -13.76 3.28 0.37
CA GLN A 144 -14.29 2.37 -0.65
C GLN A 144 -14.03 2.81 -2.09
N HIS A 145 -13.76 4.10 -2.29
CA HIS A 145 -13.55 4.68 -3.62
C HIS A 145 -12.06 4.82 -3.94
N PRO A 146 -11.71 4.82 -5.24
CA PRO A 146 -10.36 5.14 -5.68
C PRO A 146 -9.91 6.48 -5.10
N LYS A 147 -8.75 6.46 -4.48
CA LYS A 147 -8.08 7.65 -3.93
C LYS A 147 -6.59 7.50 -4.11
N ALA A 148 -5.92 8.61 -4.30
CA ALA A 148 -4.48 8.65 -4.43
C ALA A 148 -3.92 9.85 -3.67
N ILE A 149 -2.75 9.70 -3.10
CA ILE A 149 -1.93 10.82 -2.69
C ILE A 149 -1.08 11.19 -3.88
N ILE A 150 -1.22 12.41 -4.34
CA ILE A 150 -0.44 12.94 -5.44
C ILE A 150 0.42 14.10 -4.95
N ALA A 151 1.47 14.39 -5.67
CA ALA A 151 2.28 15.58 -5.46
C ALA A 151 2.42 16.33 -6.78
N ILE A 152 2.26 17.64 -6.72
CA ILE A 152 2.24 18.52 -7.88
C ILE A 152 3.40 19.52 -7.75
N ASN A 153 4.19 19.61 -8.80
CA ASN A 153 5.10 20.74 -8.97
C ASN A 153 4.35 21.86 -9.69
N GLU A 154 3.98 22.90 -8.97
CA GLU A 154 3.14 23.98 -9.50
C GLU A 154 3.84 24.83 -10.59
N THR A 155 5.17 24.79 -10.65
CA THR A 155 5.92 25.51 -11.68
C THR A 155 5.97 24.75 -13.00
N THR A 156 6.16 23.43 -12.96
CA THR A 156 6.30 22.58 -14.14
C THR A 156 5.01 21.87 -14.51
N HIS A 157 4.00 21.89 -13.64
CA HIS A 157 2.75 21.12 -13.72
C HIS A 157 2.98 19.60 -13.79
N ASP A 158 4.15 19.12 -13.32
CA ASP A 158 4.43 17.70 -13.22
C ASP A 158 3.71 17.10 -12.01
N ILE A 159 3.00 15.98 -12.22
CA ILE A 159 2.21 15.30 -11.21
C ILE A 159 2.81 13.90 -11.00
N ARG A 160 3.06 13.55 -9.74
CA ARG A 160 3.66 12.27 -9.35
C ARG A 160 2.94 11.62 -8.18
N SER A 161 3.26 10.35 -7.91
CA SER A 161 2.83 9.69 -6.68
C SER A 161 3.37 10.44 -5.46
N GLY A 162 2.49 10.78 -4.53
CA GLY A 162 2.88 11.39 -3.26
C GLY A 162 3.33 10.37 -2.20
N GLN A 163 3.41 9.09 -2.52
CA GLN A 163 3.77 8.01 -1.58
C GLN A 163 5.26 7.65 -1.60
N VAL A 164 6.04 8.34 -2.41
CA VAL A 164 7.50 8.15 -2.52
C VAL A 164 8.21 9.47 -2.30
N PRO A 165 9.47 9.46 -1.84
CA PRO A 165 10.26 10.68 -1.70
C PRO A 165 10.41 11.39 -3.05
N LEU A 166 10.15 12.69 -3.06
CA LEU A 166 10.24 13.53 -4.25
C LEU A 166 11.28 14.65 -4.04
N PRO A 167 11.84 15.20 -5.13
CA PRO A 167 12.68 16.39 -5.07
C PRO A 167 11.94 17.58 -4.48
N GLU A 168 12.68 18.64 -4.14
CA GLU A 168 12.07 19.91 -3.73
C GLU A 168 11.17 20.50 -4.84
N GLY A 169 10.17 21.28 -4.43
CA GLY A 169 9.25 21.95 -5.36
C GLY A 169 7.91 21.24 -5.58
N TYR A 170 7.66 20.11 -4.92
CA TYR A 170 6.37 19.44 -4.96
C TYR A 170 5.53 19.72 -3.72
N THR A 171 4.25 19.96 -3.93
CA THR A 171 3.24 20.08 -2.87
C THR A 171 2.35 18.83 -2.90
N TYR A 172 2.08 18.25 -1.73
CA TYR A 172 1.30 17.00 -1.59
C TYR A 172 -0.19 17.31 -1.44
N TYR A 173 -1.03 16.51 -2.10
CA TYR A 173 -2.50 16.61 -2.10
C TYR A 173 -3.18 15.28 -1.85
#